data_ece1439f32990c79e9e02e67ae85dba8
#
_entry.id   ece1439f32990c79e9e02e67ae85dba8
#
_cell.length_a   1.000
_cell.length_b   1.000
_cell.length_c   1.000
_cell.angle_alpha   90.00
_cell.angle_beta   90.00
_cell.angle_gamma   90.00
#
_symmetry.space_group_name_H-M   'P 1'
#
loop_
_entity.id
_entity.type
_entity.pdbx_description
1 polymer ?
#
loop_
_entity_poly.entity_id
_entity_poly.type
_entity_poly.pdbx_seq_one_letter_code
_entity_poly.pdbx_strand_id
1 'polypeptide(L)'
;VRRLAATGERSINSRPNFNLASPKQLGELLFETLGLNRKKSRRTKTGWSTDATVLERLEADHPLVPLVLEHRVLSKLRSTYVDALPQLVEVETGRVHTDFNQAVTATGRLSSSNPNLQNIPIRTEFSRRIRKAFLPQENWKLLSADYSQIELRILTHLSGEEVLQEAYRSGDDVHALTARLLLDKDEVSEDERRLGKTINFGVIYGMGAQRFARSTGVSQAEAKGFLSRYKQRYPKVFTFLELQERLALSRGYVETLLGRRRYFHFDRNGLGRLLGKDPLEIDLEVARRGGMEAQQLRAAANAPIQGSSADIIKVAMV
;
A
#
# COMPACT_ATOMS: atom_id res chain seq x y z
N VAL A 1 -23.86 -5.29 -17.64
CA VAL A 1 -22.87 -4.44 -18.35
C VAL A 1 -23.31 -4.22 -19.80
N ARG A 2 -23.49 -5.27 -20.61
CA ARG A 2 -23.89 -5.12 -22.03
C ARG A 2 -25.24 -4.40 -22.23
N ARG A 3 -26.24 -4.62 -21.34
CA ARG A 3 -27.56 -3.98 -21.42
C ARG A 3 -27.54 -2.50 -21.07
N LEU A 4 -26.75 -2.08 -20.04
CA LEU A 4 -26.65 -0.68 -19.62
C LEU A 4 -25.82 0.17 -20.60
N ALA A 5 -24.91 -0.45 -21.32
CA ALA A 5 -24.17 0.22 -22.37
C ALA A 5 -25.00 0.47 -23.63
N ALA A 6 -26.19 -0.16 -23.75
CA ALA A 6 -27.11 0.00 -24.89
C ALA A 6 -28.10 1.17 -24.73
N THR A 7 -28.17 1.82 -23.58
CA THR A 7 -29.08 2.98 -23.33
C THR A 7 -28.55 4.33 -23.80
N GLY A 8 -27.30 4.41 -24.23
CA GLY A 8 -26.81 5.55 -25.02
C GLY A 8 -27.09 5.32 -26.51
N GLU A 9 -27.69 6.28 -27.19
CA GLU A 9 -28.24 6.23 -28.56
C GLU A 9 -27.34 5.74 -29.70
N ARG A 10 -26.16 5.20 -29.42
CA ARG A 10 -25.31 4.44 -30.35
C ARG A 10 -24.95 3.10 -29.71
N SER A 11 -25.78 2.12 -29.99
CA SER A 11 -25.72 0.71 -29.55
C SER A 11 -24.31 0.14 -29.60
N ILE A 12 -23.81 -0.35 -28.42
CA ILE A 12 -22.63 -1.23 -28.33
C ILE A 12 -22.85 -2.55 -29.11
N ASN A 13 -24.08 -2.91 -29.39
CA ASN A 13 -24.43 -4.04 -30.25
C ASN A 13 -23.87 -3.95 -31.67
N SER A 14 -23.40 -2.76 -32.11
CA SER A 14 -22.71 -2.59 -33.39
C SER A 14 -21.19 -2.90 -33.36
N ARG A 15 -20.60 -3.21 -32.18
CA ARG A 15 -19.21 -3.65 -32.06
C ARG A 15 -19.15 -5.12 -31.65
N PRO A 16 -19.15 -6.06 -32.59
CA PRO A 16 -19.23 -7.51 -32.29
C PRO A 16 -18.09 -8.05 -31.42
N ASN A 17 -16.97 -7.29 -31.31
CA ASN A 17 -15.76 -7.71 -30.60
C ASN A 17 -15.39 -6.78 -29.43
N PHE A 18 -16.39 -6.16 -28.73
CA PHE A 18 -16.06 -5.32 -27.55
C PHE A 18 -15.51 -6.17 -26.41
N ASN A 19 -14.26 -5.89 -26.02
CA ASN A 19 -13.57 -6.52 -24.91
C ASN A 19 -13.52 -5.57 -23.70
N LEU A 20 -14.31 -5.87 -22.65
CA LEU A 20 -14.36 -5.13 -21.40
C LEU A 20 -13.01 -5.14 -20.64
N ALA A 21 -12.19 -6.17 -20.84
CA ALA A 21 -10.86 -6.27 -20.26
C ALA A 21 -9.81 -5.39 -20.97
N SER A 22 -10.12 -4.85 -22.17
CA SER A 22 -9.24 -3.92 -22.87
C SER A 22 -9.32 -2.53 -22.28
N PRO A 23 -8.24 -1.97 -21.66
CA PRO A 23 -8.26 -0.60 -21.12
C PRO A 23 -8.54 0.45 -22.19
N LYS A 24 -8.09 0.23 -23.43
CA LYS A 24 -8.31 1.13 -24.57
C LYS A 24 -9.80 1.19 -24.92
N GLN A 25 -10.42 0.04 -25.16
CA GLN A 25 -11.84 -0.01 -25.54
C GLN A 25 -12.77 0.49 -24.42
N LEU A 26 -12.42 0.17 -23.16
CA LEU A 26 -13.15 0.71 -22.02
C LEU A 26 -12.98 2.20 -21.89
N GLY A 27 -11.79 2.75 -22.11
CA GLY A 27 -11.54 4.19 -22.11
C GLY A 27 -12.32 4.92 -23.18
N GLU A 28 -12.37 4.40 -24.42
CA GLU A 28 -13.19 4.93 -25.51
C GLU A 28 -14.68 4.91 -25.15
N LEU A 29 -15.18 3.80 -24.55
CA LEU A 29 -16.55 3.71 -24.09
C LEU A 29 -16.88 4.78 -23.05
N LEU A 30 -16.10 4.85 -21.97
CA LEU A 30 -16.38 5.74 -20.84
C LEU A 30 -16.25 7.22 -21.22
N PHE A 31 -15.21 7.60 -21.96
CA PHE A 31 -14.87 9.02 -22.17
C PHE A 31 -15.28 9.58 -23.54
N GLU A 32 -15.40 8.73 -24.58
CA GLU A 32 -15.78 9.19 -25.91
C GLU A 32 -17.26 8.90 -26.19
N THR A 33 -17.78 7.72 -25.78
CA THR A 33 -19.16 7.34 -26.07
C THR A 33 -20.13 7.82 -24.98
N LEU A 34 -19.80 7.58 -23.70
CA LEU A 34 -20.65 7.97 -22.55
C LEU A 34 -20.33 9.38 -22.04
N GLY A 35 -19.28 10.03 -22.51
CA GLY A 35 -18.96 11.42 -22.19
C GLY A 35 -18.59 11.69 -20.73
N LEU A 36 -18.11 10.69 -19.99
CA LEU A 36 -17.76 10.88 -18.58
C LEU A 36 -16.62 11.91 -18.40
N ASN A 37 -16.56 12.49 -17.20
CA ASN A 37 -15.66 13.59 -16.89
C ASN A 37 -14.19 13.21 -17.04
N ARG A 38 -13.57 13.65 -18.12
CA ARG A 38 -12.15 13.42 -18.47
C ARG A 38 -11.17 14.01 -17.45
N LYS A 39 -11.57 15.03 -16.67
CA LYS A 39 -10.73 15.62 -15.60
C LYS A 39 -10.47 14.65 -14.46
N LYS A 40 -11.30 13.62 -14.29
CA LYS A 40 -11.12 12.55 -13.29
C LYS A 40 -10.12 11.48 -13.75
N SER A 41 -9.66 11.50 -15.02
CA SER A 41 -8.71 10.55 -15.60
C SER A 41 -7.43 11.26 -16.08
N ARG A 42 -6.46 10.48 -16.53
CA ARG A 42 -5.22 10.95 -17.14
C ARG A 42 -5.01 10.31 -18.51
N ARG A 43 -4.35 10.99 -19.40
CA ARG A 43 -3.89 10.41 -20.66
C ARG A 43 -2.75 9.43 -20.43
N THR A 44 -2.80 8.29 -21.11
CA THR A 44 -1.74 7.29 -21.22
C THR A 44 -1.33 7.16 -22.68
N LYS A 45 -0.28 6.38 -22.96
CA LYS A 45 0.15 6.10 -24.34
C LYS A 45 -0.96 5.46 -25.20
N THR A 46 -1.89 4.72 -24.59
CA THR A 46 -2.95 3.96 -25.27
C THR A 46 -4.33 4.58 -25.17
N GLY A 47 -4.47 5.77 -24.57
CA GLY A 47 -5.75 6.45 -24.39
C GLY A 47 -5.97 6.96 -22.98
N TRP A 48 -7.22 7.08 -22.55
CA TRP A 48 -7.58 7.47 -21.19
C TRP A 48 -7.36 6.33 -20.19
N SER A 49 -6.76 6.63 -19.04
CA SER A 49 -6.61 5.64 -17.97
C SER A 49 -7.98 5.20 -17.47
N THR A 50 -8.11 3.88 -17.28
CA THR A 50 -9.26 3.23 -16.63
C THR A 50 -8.79 2.40 -15.44
N ASP A 51 -7.70 2.81 -14.77
CA ASP A 51 -7.25 2.14 -13.55
C ASP A 51 -8.32 2.22 -12.43
N ALA A 52 -8.16 1.40 -11.41
CA ALA A 52 -9.14 1.29 -10.32
C ALA A 52 -9.40 2.65 -9.67
N THR A 53 -8.35 3.46 -9.45
CA THR A 53 -8.48 4.80 -8.84
C THR A 53 -9.28 5.76 -9.71
N VAL A 54 -9.17 5.68 -11.02
CA VAL A 54 -9.96 6.48 -11.96
C VAL A 54 -11.41 6.01 -11.94
N LEU A 55 -11.66 4.70 -11.99
CA LEU A 55 -13.02 4.16 -11.96
C LEU A 55 -13.73 4.47 -10.63
N GLU A 56 -13.05 4.35 -9.49
CA GLU A 56 -13.58 4.73 -8.17
C GLU A 56 -14.03 6.21 -8.14
N ARG A 57 -13.29 7.12 -8.78
CA ARG A 57 -13.71 8.54 -8.89
C ARG A 57 -14.91 8.76 -9.79
N LEU A 58 -15.15 7.85 -10.72
CA LEU A 58 -16.25 7.91 -11.69
C LEU A 58 -17.46 7.09 -11.22
N GLU A 59 -17.39 6.43 -10.07
CA GLU A 59 -18.39 5.47 -9.61
C GLU A 59 -19.81 6.08 -9.53
N ALA A 60 -19.90 7.33 -9.06
CA ALA A 60 -21.15 8.06 -8.98
C ALA A 60 -21.60 8.68 -10.31
N ASP A 61 -20.73 8.74 -11.33
CA ASP A 61 -21.04 9.44 -12.58
C ASP A 61 -21.89 8.59 -13.53
N HIS A 62 -21.84 7.27 -13.44
CA HIS A 62 -22.62 6.40 -14.34
C HIS A 62 -22.78 4.98 -13.76
N PRO A 63 -23.96 4.36 -13.83
CA PRO A 63 -24.24 3.03 -13.23
C PRO A 63 -23.44 1.87 -13.85
N LEU A 64 -22.81 2.06 -15.01
CA LEU A 64 -21.89 1.10 -15.61
C LEU A 64 -20.59 0.97 -14.81
N VAL A 65 -20.12 2.04 -14.16
CA VAL A 65 -18.79 2.07 -13.55
C VAL A 65 -18.64 1.09 -12.37
N PRO A 66 -19.57 1.04 -11.38
CA PRO A 66 -19.51 0.03 -10.33
C PRO A 66 -19.55 -1.40 -10.88
N LEU A 67 -20.34 -1.67 -11.95
CA LEU A 67 -20.37 -2.98 -12.57
C LEU A 67 -19.05 -3.35 -13.26
N VAL A 68 -18.33 -2.40 -13.81
CA VAL A 68 -16.99 -2.60 -14.37
C VAL A 68 -15.99 -2.92 -13.27
N LEU A 69 -16.05 -2.22 -12.14
CA LEU A 69 -15.22 -2.49 -10.96
C LEU A 69 -15.47 -3.91 -10.44
N GLU A 70 -16.74 -4.29 -10.24
CA GLU A 70 -17.12 -5.63 -9.81
C GLU A 70 -16.66 -6.70 -10.80
N HIS A 71 -16.92 -6.52 -12.10
CA HIS A 71 -16.47 -7.43 -13.13
C HIS A 71 -14.95 -7.64 -13.10
N ARG A 72 -14.17 -6.59 -12.89
CA ARG A 72 -12.70 -6.70 -12.81
C ARG A 72 -12.28 -7.52 -11.59
N VAL A 73 -12.90 -7.28 -10.44
CA VAL A 73 -12.64 -8.06 -9.23
C VAL A 73 -12.93 -9.53 -9.47
N LEU A 74 -14.13 -9.87 -9.98
CA LEU A 74 -14.54 -11.24 -10.25
C LEU A 74 -13.66 -11.91 -11.31
N SER A 75 -13.33 -11.21 -12.39
CA SER A 75 -12.46 -11.73 -13.45
C SER A 75 -11.06 -12.05 -12.93
N LYS A 76 -10.50 -11.17 -12.09
CA LYS A 76 -9.20 -11.40 -11.45
C LYS A 76 -9.25 -12.58 -10.49
N LEU A 77 -10.28 -12.69 -9.67
CA LEU A 77 -10.47 -13.82 -8.75
C LEU A 77 -10.57 -15.13 -9.52
N ARG A 78 -11.36 -15.15 -10.58
CA ARG A 78 -11.54 -16.31 -11.44
C ARG A 78 -10.20 -16.74 -12.06
N SER A 79 -9.56 -15.84 -12.81
CA SER A 79 -8.34 -16.18 -13.57
C SER A 79 -7.14 -16.51 -12.68
N THR A 80 -6.99 -15.82 -11.53
CA THR A 80 -5.82 -15.97 -10.67
C THR A 80 -5.94 -17.14 -9.69
N TYR A 81 -7.16 -17.45 -9.25
CA TYR A 81 -7.36 -18.45 -8.20
C TYR A 81 -8.25 -19.62 -8.66
N VAL A 82 -9.45 -19.35 -9.16
CA VAL A 82 -10.43 -20.43 -9.47
C VAL A 82 -9.98 -21.29 -10.65
N ASP A 83 -9.52 -20.66 -11.72
CA ASP A 83 -9.09 -21.37 -12.92
C ASP A 83 -7.62 -21.86 -12.82
N ALA A 84 -6.74 -21.09 -12.14
CA ALA A 84 -5.31 -21.39 -12.10
C ALA A 84 -4.90 -22.39 -11.00
N LEU A 85 -5.41 -22.26 -9.77
CA LEU A 85 -4.94 -23.10 -8.65
C LEU A 85 -5.19 -24.59 -8.85
N PRO A 86 -6.34 -25.05 -9.40
CA PRO A 86 -6.56 -26.47 -9.64
C PRO A 86 -5.55 -27.09 -10.62
N GLN A 87 -5.03 -26.29 -11.56
CA GLN A 87 -4.04 -26.74 -12.54
C GLN A 87 -2.62 -26.86 -11.96
N LEU A 88 -2.40 -26.30 -10.76
CA LEU A 88 -1.12 -26.30 -10.05
C LEU A 88 -1.08 -27.34 -8.91
N VAL A 89 -2.11 -28.18 -8.83
CA VAL A 89 -2.12 -29.31 -7.88
C VAL A 89 -1.11 -30.36 -8.34
N GLU A 90 -0.11 -30.62 -7.48
CA GLU A 90 0.85 -31.68 -7.69
C GLU A 90 0.17 -33.04 -7.58
N VAL A 91 0.34 -33.91 -8.59
CA VAL A 91 -0.36 -35.20 -8.70
C VAL A 91 0.04 -36.13 -7.54
N GLU A 92 1.30 -36.14 -7.16
CA GLU A 92 1.83 -37.05 -6.11
C GLU A 92 1.32 -36.67 -4.72
N THR A 93 1.19 -35.37 -4.43
CA THR A 93 0.82 -34.88 -3.08
C THR A 93 -0.65 -34.51 -2.97
N GLY A 94 -1.36 -34.30 -4.10
CA GLY A 94 -2.72 -33.75 -4.14
C GLY A 94 -2.81 -32.31 -3.63
N ARG A 95 -1.71 -31.57 -3.60
CA ARG A 95 -1.60 -30.24 -2.97
C ARG A 95 -1.00 -29.20 -3.92
N VAL A 96 -1.26 -27.94 -3.62
CA VAL A 96 -0.60 -26.80 -4.28
C VAL A 96 0.64 -26.43 -3.43
N HIS A 97 1.79 -26.37 -4.09
CA HIS A 97 3.08 -25.96 -3.50
C HIS A 97 3.48 -24.63 -4.06
N THR A 98 4.00 -23.74 -3.21
CA THR A 98 4.54 -22.42 -3.60
C THR A 98 6.02 -22.33 -3.30
N ASP A 99 6.72 -21.53 -4.09
CA ASP A 99 8.11 -21.17 -3.80
C ASP A 99 8.17 -19.94 -2.91
N PHE A 100 8.83 -20.03 -1.76
CA PHE A 100 9.13 -18.88 -0.91
C PHE A 100 10.53 -18.36 -1.21
N ASN A 101 10.60 -17.11 -1.69
CA ASN A 101 11.87 -16.45 -2.03
C ASN A 101 12.31 -15.54 -0.88
N GLN A 102 13.50 -15.77 -0.36
CA GLN A 102 14.03 -15.03 0.79
C GLN A 102 14.80 -13.76 0.43
N ALA A 103 15.30 -13.64 -0.80
CA ALA A 103 16.24 -12.60 -1.21
C ALA A 103 15.75 -11.69 -2.36
N VAL A 104 14.51 -11.85 -2.82
CA VAL A 104 13.98 -11.13 -3.99
C VAL A 104 13.52 -9.72 -3.64
N THR A 105 12.95 -9.51 -2.46
CA THR A 105 12.41 -8.19 -2.11
C THR A 105 13.47 -7.26 -1.54
N ALA A 106 13.45 -6.00 -1.94
CA ALA A 106 14.38 -4.98 -1.44
C ALA A 106 14.25 -4.71 0.08
N THR A 107 13.15 -5.11 0.70
CA THR A 107 12.89 -4.94 2.13
C THR A 107 13.28 -6.18 2.95
N GLY A 108 13.67 -7.29 2.29
CA GLY A 108 13.94 -8.56 2.96
C GLY A 108 12.69 -9.37 3.33
N ARG A 109 11.47 -8.90 3.02
CA ARG A 109 10.26 -9.71 3.17
C ARG A 109 10.34 -10.96 2.31
N LEU A 110 9.71 -12.04 2.73
CA LEU A 110 9.47 -13.19 1.86
C LEU A 110 8.55 -12.78 0.71
N SER A 111 8.77 -13.35 -0.45
CA SER A 111 7.81 -13.33 -1.55
C SER A 111 7.43 -14.77 -1.91
N SER A 112 6.23 -14.94 -2.45
CA SER A 112 5.69 -16.23 -2.86
C SER A 112 5.45 -16.21 -4.37
N SER A 113 5.84 -17.29 -5.05
CA SER A 113 5.68 -17.45 -6.50
C SER A 113 5.33 -18.90 -6.85
N ASN A 114 4.77 -19.12 -8.03
CA ASN A 114 4.45 -20.42 -8.62
C ASN A 114 3.55 -21.35 -7.75
N PRO A 115 2.38 -20.90 -7.26
CA PRO A 115 1.70 -19.61 -7.38
C PRO A 115 2.03 -18.62 -6.24
N ASN A 116 1.67 -17.34 -6.42
CA ASN A 116 1.75 -16.38 -5.33
C ASN A 116 0.56 -16.56 -4.36
N LEU A 117 0.78 -17.20 -3.22
CA LEU A 117 -0.22 -17.44 -2.19
C LEU A 117 -0.34 -16.30 -1.15
N GLN A 118 0.58 -15.32 -1.16
CA GLN A 118 0.51 -14.16 -0.25
C GLN A 118 -0.56 -13.15 -0.66
N ASN A 119 -1.07 -13.21 -1.90
CA ASN A 119 -2.06 -12.27 -2.42
C ASN A 119 -3.49 -12.83 -2.42
N ILE A 120 -3.77 -13.90 -1.68
CA ILE A 120 -5.13 -14.44 -1.55
C ILE A 120 -6.04 -13.35 -0.94
N PRO A 121 -7.11 -12.96 -1.64
CA PRO A 121 -7.92 -11.82 -1.25
C PRO A 121 -8.72 -12.08 0.03
N ILE A 122 -8.99 -11.00 0.79
CA ILE A 122 -9.66 -11.05 2.09
C ILE A 122 -10.76 -9.99 2.24
N ARG A 123 -10.80 -8.97 1.35
CA ARG A 123 -11.62 -7.77 1.57
C ARG A 123 -13.13 -8.01 1.46
N THR A 124 -13.58 -8.84 0.52
CA THR A 124 -15.00 -9.11 0.31
C THR A 124 -15.37 -10.49 0.83
N GLU A 125 -16.64 -10.70 1.16
CA GLU A 125 -17.14 -12.02 1.57
C GLU A 125 -16.92 -13.06 0.49
N PHE A 126 -17.20 -12.71 -0.77
CA PHE A 126 -16.95 -13.60 -1.91
C PHE A 126 -15.48 -13.98 -2.02
N SER A 127 -14.57 -13.02 -1.92
CA SER A 127 -13.13 -13.32 -2.00
C SER A 127 -12.63 -14.15 -0.80
N ARG A 128 -13.22 -14.00 0.38
CA ARG A 128 -12.92 -14.84 1.56
C ARG A 128 -13.32 -16.30 1.36
N ARG A 129 -14.30 -16.60 0.50
CA ARG A 129 -14.69 -17.99 0.18
C ARG A 129 -13.55 -18.77 -0.46
N ILE A 130 -12.67 -18.11 -1.22
CA ILE A 130 -11.48 -18.76 -1.81
C ILE A 130 -10.58 -19.34 -0.71
N ARG A 131 -10.46 -18.66 0.44
CA ARG A 131 -9.66 -19.15 1.57
C ARG A 131 -10.19 -20.45 2.18
N LYS A 132 -11.49 -20.74 2.06
CA LYS A 132 -12.09 -21.97 2.54
C LYS A 132 -11.67 -23.22 1.74
N ALA A 133 -11.10 -23.02 0.54
CA ALA A 133 -10.53 -24.11 -0.25
C ALA A 133 -9.15 -24.57 0.23
N PHE A 134 -8.49 -23.78 1.09
CA PHE A 134 -7.20 -24.16 1.68
C PHE A 134 -7.46 -24.96 2.95
N LEU A 135 -7.27 -26.26 2.85
CA LEU A 135 -7.51 -27.21 3.95
C LEU A 135 -6.17 -27.74 4.47
N PRO A 136 -6.07 -28.02 5.78
CA PRO A 136 -4.93 -28.74 6.30
C PRO A 136 -4.97 -30.21 5.84
N GLN A 137 -3.86 -30.90 5.96
CA GLN A 137 -3.82 -32.34 5.82
C GLN A 137 -4.70 -33.00 6.90
N GLU A 138 -5.19 -34.20 6.65
CA GLU A 138 -5.96 -34.95 7.63
C GLU A 138 -5.20 -35.04 8.98
N ASN A 139 -5.90 -34.79 10.07
CA ASN A 139 -5.36 -34.69 11.45
C ASN A 139 -4.39 -33.51 11.70
N TRP A 140 -4.23 -32.59 10.75
CA TRP A 140 -3.45 -31.37 10.91
C TRP A 140 -4.37 -30.17 11.11
N LYS A 141 -3.80 -29.06 11.59
CA LYS A 141 -4.51 -27.79 11.78
C LYS A 141 -3.73 -26.66 11.08
N LEU A 142 -4.44 -25.68 10.53
CA LEU A 142 -3.84 -24.43 10.10
C LEU A 142 -3.69 -23.52 11.33
N LEU A 143 -2.47 -23.11 11.61
CA LEU A 143 -2.16 -22.09 12.61
C LEU A 143 -1.94 -20.76 11.88
N SER A 144 -2.64 -19.72 12.31
CA SER A 144 -2.41 -18.35 11.88
C SER A 144 -1.98 -17.49 13.06
N ALA A 145 -0.78 -16.93 12.97
CA ALA A 145 -0.24 -16.03 13.99
C ALA A 145 0.21 -14.73 13.29
N ASP A 146 -0.05 -13.58 13.91
CA ASP A 146 0.33 -12.27 13.39
C ASP A 146 0.83 -11.38 14.54
N TYR A 147 1.90 -10.65 14.28
CA TYR A 147 2.39 -9.65 15.22
C TYR A 147 1.50 -8.42 15.21
N SER A 148 0.98 -8.04 16.36
CA SER A 148 0.20 -6.83 16.50
C SER A 148 1.06 -5.58 16.21
N GLN A 149 0.76 -4.88 15.12
CA GLN A 149 1.34 -3.56 14.77
C GLN A 149 2.88 -3.54 14.73
N ILE A 150 3.54 -4.61 14.28
CA ILE A 150 4.99 -4.79 14.38
C ILE A 150 5.78 -3.58 13.83
N GLU A 151 5.40 -3.04 12.69
CA GLU A 151 6.12 -1.91 12.08
C GLU A 151 6.02 -0.64 12.93
N LEU A 152 4.88 -0.39 13.57
CA LEU A 152 4.71 0.77 14.45
C LEU A 152 5.48 0.59 15.77
N ARG A 153 5.55 -0.62 16.31
CA ARG A 153 6.39 -0.96 17.48
C ARG A 153 7.87 -0.79 17.16
N ILE A 154 8.32 -1.21 15.99
CA ILE A 154 9.70 -1.02 15.54
C ILE A 154 10.00 0.47 15.35
N LEU A 155 9.10 1.24 14.71
CA LEU A 155 9.26 2.68 14.60
C LEU A 155 9.37 3.35 15.97
N THR A 156 8.50 2.98 16.91
CA THR A 156 8.52 3.47 18.30
C THR A 156 9.86 3.20 18.98
N HIS A 157 10.40 2.00 18.81
CA HIS A 157 11.70 1.61 19.37
C HIS A 157 12.85 2.38 18.72
N LEU A 158 12.91 2.42 17.39
CA LEU A 158 13.99 3.07 16.63
C LEU A 158 14.01 4.59 16.79
N SER A 159 12.84 5.21 16.88
CA SER A 159 12.73 6.67 17.07
C SER A 159 12.93 7.11 18.51
N GLY A 160 12.72 6.21 19.47
CA GLY A 160 12.72 6.55 20.88
C GLY A 160 11.56 7.49 21.28
N GLU A 161 10.43 7.45 20.56
CA GLU A 161 9.27 8.31 20.85
C GLU A 161 8.57 7.86 22.13
N GLU A 162 8.72 8.64 23.18
CA GLU A 162 8.31 8.28 24.55
C GLU A 162 6.81 8.10 24.70
N VAL A 163 6.02 8.96 24.03
CA VAL A 163 4.54 8.89 24.08
C VAL A 163 4.06 7.55 23.53
N LEU A 164 4.65 7.08 22.43
CA LEU A 164 4.32 5.78 21.83
C LEU A 164 4.87 4.62 22.66
N GLN A 165 6.07 4.76 23.24
CA GLN A 165 6.66 3.73 24.11
C GLN A 165 5.78 3.49 25.34
N GLU A 166 5.34 4.56 26.00
CA GLU A 166 4.48 4.47 27.16
C GLU A 166 3.12 3.84 26.81
N ALA A 167 2.50 4.26 25.70
CA ALA A 167 1.25 3.67 25.26
C ALA A 167 1.37 2.15 25.01
N TYR A 168 2.49 1.68 24.47
CA TYR A 168 2.72 0.24 24.30
C TYR A 168 3.02 -0.50 25.61
N ARG A 169 3.64 0.15 26.60
CA ARG A 169 3.89 -0.45 27.92
C ARG A 169 2.62 -0.56 28.76
N SER A 170 1.76 0.47 28.69
CA SER A 170 0.46 0.48 29.38
C SER A 170 -0.59 -0.41 28.72
N GLY A 171 -0.32 -0.89 27.48
CA GLY A 171 -1.28 -1.68 26.70
C GLY A 171 -2.37 -0.85 26.03
N ASP A 172 -2.18 0.46 25.91
CA ASP A 172 -3.13 1.37 25.29
C ASP A 172 -3.30 1.12 23.78
N ASP A 173 -4.48 1.43 23.29
CA ASP A 173 -4.72 1.45 21.85
C ASP A 173 -4.07 2.68 21.21
N VAL A 174 -2.88 2.48 20.62
CA VAL A 174 -2.10 3.55 19.98
C VAL A 174 -2.86 4.27 18.87
N HIS A 175 -3.80 3.62 18.20
CA HIS A 175 -4.61 4.27 17.16
C HIS A 175 -5.68 5.18 17.77
N ALA A 176 -6.31 4.74 18.84
CA ALA A 176 -7.25 5.56 19.62
C ALA A 176 -6.50 6.72 20.31
N LEU A 177 -5.34 6.46 20.91
CA LEU A 177 -4.48 7.51 21.47
C LEU A 177 -4.15 8.59 20.44
N THR A 178 -3.67 8.16 19.26
CA THR A 178 -3.35 9.11 18.17
C THR A 178 -4.56 9.91 17.75
N ALA A 179 -5.73 9.28 17.62
CA ALA A 179 -6.96 9.98 17.26
C ALA A 179 -7.35 11.02 18.33
N ARG A 180 -7.30 10.65 19.62
CA ARG A 180 -7.55 11.58 20.74
C ARG A 180 -6.65 12.80 20.67
N LEU A 181 -5.35 12.58 20.49
CA LEU A 181 -4.35 13.65 20.43
C LEU A 181 -4.52 14.56 19.20
N LEU A 182 -4.98 14.03 18.07
CA LEU A 182 -5.18 14.80 16.84
C LEU A 182 -6.48 15.58 16.83
N LEU A 183 -7.52 15.06 17.47
CA LEU A 183 -8.85 15.64 17.50
C LEU A 183 -9.09 16.47 18.77
N ASP A 184 -8.17 16.42 19.73
CA ASP A 184 -8.29 17.08 21.05
C ASP A 184 -9.55 16.62 21.78
N LYS A 185 -9.70 15.27 21.93
CA LYS A 185 -10.85 14.62 22.55
C LYS A 185 -10.39 13.53 23.51
N ASP A 186 -11.13 13.32 24.59
CA ASP A 186 -10.86 12.23 25.53
C ASP A 186 -11.39 10.87 25.02
N GLU A 187 -12.51 10.88 24.33
CA GLU A 187 -13.10 9.70 23.72
C GLU A 187 -13.19 9.84 22.20
N VAL A 188 -12.99 8.72 21.51
CA VAL A 188 -13.04 8.66 20.04
C VAL A 188 -13.90 7.50 19.57
N SER A 189 -14.69 7.77 18.51
CA SER A 189 -15.46 6.75 17.83
C SER A 189 -14.57 5.79 17.03
N GLU A 190 -15.14 4.67 16.56
CA GLU A 190 -14.44 3.74 15.68
C GLU A 190 -13.98 4.38 14.36
N ASP A 191 -14.73 5.33 13.81
CA ASP A 191 -14.32 6.05 12.60
C ASP A 191 -13.16 7.01 12.87
N GLU A 192 -13.17 7.70 14.02
CA GLU A 192 -12.05 8.54 14.45
C GLU A 192 -10.80 7.70 14.78
N ARG A 193 -10.97 6.55 15.43
CA ARG A 193 -9.90 5.57 15.64
C ARG A 193 -9.29 5.11 14.30
N ARG A 194 -10.14 4.90 13.27
CA ARG A 194 -9.69 4.56 11.91
C ARG A 194 -8.85 5.67 11.29
N LEU A 195 -9.17 6.95 11.57
CA LEU A 195 -8.36 8.10 11.20
C LEU A 195 -6.98 8.02 11.83
N GLY A 196 -6.89 7.78 13.14
CA GLY A 196 -5.64 7.56 13.87
C GLY A 196 -4.82 6.39 13.31
N LYS A 197 -5.49 5.28 12.96
CA LYS A 197 -4.85 4.14 12.28
C LYS A 197 -4.27 4.54 10.92
N THR A 198 -5.03 5.29 10.14
CA THR A 198 -4.62 5.70 8.79
C THR A 198 -3.42 6.62 8.83
N ILE A 199 -3.33 7.55 9.80
CA ILE A 199 -2.19 8.46 9.91
C ILE A 199 -0.95 7.73 10.44
N ASN A 200 -1.09 6.87 11.44
CA ASN A 200 0.01 6.09 12.00
C ASN A 200 0.74 5.27 10.92
N PHE A 201 -0.02 4.51 10.13
CA PHE A 201 0.57 3.78 9.01
C PHE A 201 1.00 4.71 7.87
N GLY A 202 0.22 5.75 7.61
CA GLY A 202 0.51 6.72 6.55
C GLY A 202 1.86 7.39 6.71
N VAL A 203 2.21 7.79 7.92
CA VAL A 203 3.50 8.43 8.22
C VAL A 203 4.66 7.48 7.97
N ILE A 204 4.57 6.22 8.39
CA ILE A 204 5.58 5.18 8.13
C ILE A 204 5.87 5.06 6.62
N TYR A 205 4.83 5.16 5.78
CA TYR A 205 4.96 5.05 4.32
C TYR A 205 5.11 6.39 3.59
N GLY A 206 5.42 7.47 4.30
CA GLY A 206 5.63 8.80 3.72
C GLY A 206 4.37 9.37 3.03
N MET A 207 3.20 9.13 3.61
CA MET A 207 1.93 9.62 3.08
C MET A 207 1.82 11.14 3.24
N GLY A 208 1.71 11.86 2.11
CA GLY A 208 1.43 13.29 2.12
C GLY A 208 -0.06 13.62 2.31
N ALA A 209 -0.36 14.89 2.61
CA ALA A 209 -1.71 15.38 2.92
C ALA A 209 -2.76 15.05 1.83
N GLN A 210 -2.39 15.11 0.56
CA GLN A 210 -3.30 14.79 -0.54
C GLN A 210 -3.77 13.32 -0.52
N ARG A 211 -2.86 12.39 -0.24
CA ARG A 211 -3.19 10.97 -0.15
C ARG A 211 -3.99 10.68 1.12
N PHE A 212 -3.62 11.32 2.24
CA PHE A 212 -4.34 11.19 3.50
C PHE A 212 -5.79 11.70 3.35
N ALA A 213 -5.99 12.90 2.82
CA ALA A 213 -7.32 13.47 2.55
C ALA A 213 -8.20 12.51 1.71
N ARG A 214 -7.61 11.93 0.66
CA ARG A 214 -8.34 10.98 -0.21
C ARG A 214 -8.73 9.69 0.51
N SER A 215 -7.87 9.17 1.38
CA SER A 215 -8.12 7.90 2.07
C SER A 215 -9.10 8.03 3.24
N THR A 216 -9.26 9.23 3.77
CA THR A 216 -10.09 9.49 4.96
C THR A 216 -11.35 10.30 4.66
N GLY A 217 -11.46 10.90 3.46
CA GLY A 217 -12.59 11.75 3.09
C GLY A 217 -12.53 13.17 3.66
N VAL A 218 -11.50 13.53 4.43
CA VAL A 218 -11.32 14.89 4.95
C VAL A 218 -10.81 15.85 3.86
N SER A 219 -10.97 17.15 4.08
CA SER A 219 -10.40 18.16 3.18
C SER A 219 -8.86 18.15 3.19
N GLN A 220 -8.24 18.69 2.15
CA GLN A 220 -6.79 18.77 2.07
C GLN A 220 -6.21 19.72 3.15
N ALA A 221 -6.96 20.73 3.56
CA ALA A 221 -6.57 21.66 4.63
C ALA A 221 -6.54 20.94 5.98
N GLU A 222 -7.61 20.19 6.32
CA GLU A 222 -7.66 19.35 7.51
C GLU A 222 -6.55 18.30 7.52
N ALA A 223 -6.31 17.64 6.39
CA ALA A 223 -5.24 16.66 6.25
C ALA A 223 -3.85 17.25 6.55
N LYS A 224 -3.58 18.49 6.09
CA LYS A 224 -2.34 19.21 6.45
C LYS A 224 -2.28 19.51 7.94
N GLY A 225 -3.39 19.96 8.54
CA GLY A 225 -3.51 20.21 9.96
C GLY A 225 -3.24 18.97 10.80
N PHE A 226 -3.81 17.82 10.42
CA PHE A 226 -3.57 16.54 11.09
C PHE A 226 -2.11 16.11 11.02
N LEU A 227 -1.48 16.17 9.85
CA LEU A 227 -0.05 15.83 9.70
C LEU A 227 0.85 16.78 10.49
N SER A 228 0.53 18.08 10.56
CA SER A 228 1.27 19.05 11.37
C SER A 228 1.16 18.73 12.87
N ARG A 229 -0.06 18.47 13.39
CA ARG A 229 -0.27 18.06 14.78
C ARG A 229 0.44 16.74 15.09
N TYR A 230 0.37 15.77 14.19
CA TYR A 230 1.08 14.51 14.33
C TYR A 230 2.60 14.71 14.46
N LYS A 231 3.19 15.57 13.60
CA LYS A 231 4.62 15.92 13.67
C LYS A 231 4.98 16.59 14.99
N GLN A 232 4.13 17.49 15.50
CA GLN A 232 4.34 18.15 16.79
C GLN A 232 4.23 17.17 17.97
N ARG A 233 3.33 16.19 17.87
CA ARG A 233 3.08 15.24 18.97
C ARG A 233 4.09 14.12 19.02
N TYR A 234 4.63 13.73 17.88
CA TYR A 234 5.62 12.67 17.74
C TYR A 234 6.90 13.17 17.03
N PRO A 235 7.62 14.13 17.60
CA PRO A 235 8.75 14.77 16.93
C PRO A 235 9.91 13.82 16.67
N LYS A 236 10.18 12.87 17.58
CA LYS A 236 11.27 11.89 17.44
C LYS A 236 11.04 10.94 16.28
N VAL A 237 9.77 10.61 15.96
CA VAL A 237 9.42 9.82 14.77
C VAL A 237 9.92 10.51 13.50
N PHE A 238 9.64 11.82 13.35
CA PHE A 238 10.08 12.57 12.16
C PHE A 238 11.57 12.77 12.10
N THR A 239 12.21 13.06 13.24
CA THR A 239 13.68 13.15 13.34
C THR A 239 14.34 11.86 12.87
N PHE A 240 13.81 10.70 13.31
CA PHE A 240 14.29 9.39 12.87
C PHE A 240 14.10 9.19 11.36
N LEU A 241 12.91 9.45 10.83
CA LEU A 241 12.63 9.27 9.39
C LEU A 241 13.51 10.17 8.51
N GLU A 242 13.66 11.42 8.89
CA GLU A 242 14.53 12.39 8.21
C GLU A 242 16.01 11.99 8.29
N LEU A 243 16.45 11.44 9.42
CA LEU A 243 17.80 10.90 9.55
C LEU A 243 18.05 9.74 8.58
N GLN A 244 17.08 8.83 8.40
CA GLN A 244 17.22 7.72 7.43
C GLN A 244 17.34 8.23 5.98
N GLU A 245 16.58 9.26 5.60
CA GLU A 245 16.73 9.89 4.29
C GLU A 245 18.13 10.50 4.10
N ARG A 246 18.65 11.19 5.12
CA ARG A 246 20.00 11.77 5.11
C ARG A 246 21.10 10.70 5.05
N LEU A 247 20.94 9.61 5.80
CA LEU A 247 21.87 8.47 5.78
C LEU A 247 21.90 7.79 4.41
N ALA A 248 20.74 7.61 3.77
CA ALA A 248 20.69 7.07 2.42
C ALA A 248 21.45 7.95 1.40
N LEU A 249 21.31 9.27 1.51
CA LEU A 249 22.03 10.24 0.66
C LEU A 249 23.52 10.26 0.94
N SER A 250 23.90 10.23 2.21
CA SER A 250 25.30 10.34 2.67
C SER A 250 26.09 9.04 2.46
N ARG A 251 25.51 7.89 2.77
CA ARG A 251 26.20 6.59 2.80
C ARG A 251 25.81 5.67 1.64
N GLY A 252 24.72 5.99 0.92
CA GLY A 252 24.16 5.12 -0.11
C GLY A 252 23.39 3.93 0.45
N TYR A 253 23.16 3.82 1.76
CA TYR A 253 22.40 2.74 2.37
C TYR A 253 21.78 3.15 3.72
N VAL A 254 20.79 2.39 4.15
CA VAL A 254 20.26 2.37 5.52
C VAL A 254 20.27 0.94 6.06
N GLU A 255 20.18 0.80 7.39
CA GLU A 255 20.32 -0.50 8.07
C GLU A 255 19.08 -0.83 8.90
N THR A 256 18.77 -2.13 8.99
CA THR A 256 17.76 -2.68 9.90
C THR A 256 18.33 -2.84 11.32
N LEU A 257 17.46 -3.17 12.28
CA LEU A 257 17.87 -3.52 13.66
C LEU A 257 18.93 -4.63 13.74
N LEU A 258 18.88 -5.58 12.80
CA LEU A 258 19.85 -6.68 12.75
C LEU A 258 21.02 -6.41 11.80
N GLY A 259 21.21 -5.16 11.37
CA GLY A 259 22.37 -4.73 10.57
C GLY A 259 22.29 -5.06 9.08
N ARG A 260 21.15 -5.56 8.59
CA ARG A 260 21.00 -5.79 7.15
C ARG A 260 20.86 -4.46 6.42
N ARG A 261 21.66 -4.28 5.36
CA ARG A 261 21.73 -3.06 4.56
C ARG A 261 20.76 -3.09 3.39
N ARG A 262 20.11 -1.95 3.14
CA ARG A 262 19.41 -1.64 1.89
C ARG A 262 20.13 -0.51 1.19
N TYR A 263 20.65 -0.80 -0.01
CA TYR A 263 21.38 0.17 -0.82
C TYR A 263 20.44 1.01 -1.68
N PHE A 264 20.85 2.27 -1.92
CA PHE A 264 20.17 3.24 -2.76
C PHE A 264 21.18 3.81 -3.77
N HIS A 265 20.76 3.88 -5.02
CA HIS A 265 21.58 4.43 -6.10
C HIS A 265 20.94 5.71 -6.61
N PHE A 266 21.66 6.81 -6.46
CA PHE A 266 21.26 8.12 -6.95
C PHE A 266 22.16 8.52 -8.12
N ASP A 267 21.61 9.29 -9.07
CA ASP A 267 22.38 9.83 -10.19
C ASP A 267 23.51 10.72 -9.69
N ARG A 268 24.71 10.55 -10.25
CA ARG A 268 25.89 11.33 -9.86
C ARG A 268 25.69 12.83 -10.06
N ASN A 269 24.95 13.24 -11.08
CA ASN A 269 24.62 14.64 -11.36
C ASN A 269 23.39 15.13 -10.58
N GLY A 270 22.64 14.23 -9.98
CA GLY A 270 21.49 14.46 -9.12
C GLY A 270 21.81 14.41 -7.63
N LEU A 271 21.06 13.60 -6.91
CA LEU A 271 21.22 13.42 -5.46
C LEU A 271 22.52 12.67 -5.09
N GLY A 272 23.11 11.91 -6.01
CA GLY A 272 24.38 11.19 -5.79
C GLY A 272 25.58 12.09 -5.46
N ARG A 273 25.51 13.39 -5.76
CA ARG A 273 26.51 14.41 -5.33
C ARG A 273 26.57 14.61 -3.83
N LEU A 274 25.58 14.09 -3.09
CA LEU A 274 25.51 14.19 -1.63
C LEU A 274 26.21 13.01 -0.94
N LEU A 275 26.67 12.02 -1.69
CA LEU A 275 27.40 10.87 -1.16
C LEU A 275 28.72 11.34 -0.50
N GLY A 276 28.97 10.84 0.71
CA GLY A 276 30.11 11.21 1.51
C GLY A 276 30.00 12.51 2.33
N LYS A 277 28.91 13.28 2.16
CA LYS A 277 28.66 14.46 2.99
C LYS A 277 28.20 14.07 4.39
N ASP A 278 28.39 14.96 5.37
CA ASP A 278 27.82 14.78 6.70
C ASP A 278 26.26 14.72 6.57
N PRO A 279 25.62 13.68 7.09
CA PRO A 279 24.17 13.59 7.05
C PRO A 279 23.45 14.82 7.63
N LEU A 280 24.01 15.47 8.66
CA LEU A 280 23.40 16.61 9.32
C LEU A 280 23.45 17.90 8.48
N GLU A 281 24.39 17.99 7.54
CA GLU A 281 24.53 19.12 6.62
C GLU A 281 23.66 19.00 5.37
N ILE A 282 23.02 17.85 5.13
CA ILE A 282 22.17 17.63 3.96
C ILE A 282 20.83 18.36 4.14
N ASP A 283 20.53 19.28 3.22
CA ASP A 283 19.22 19.95 3.13
C ASP A 283 18.20 19.03 2.47
N LEU A 284 17.31 18.46 3.29
CA LEU A 284 16.26 17.55 2.80
C LEU A 284 15.17 18.29 2.01
N GLU A 285 14.90 19.57 2.27
CA GLU A 285 13.91 20.33 1.52
C GLU A 285 14.33 20.47 0.06
N VAL A 286 15.61 20.70 -0.17
CA VAL A 286 16.20 20.73 -1.52
C VAL A 286 16.22 19.32 -2.13
N ALA A 287 16.66 18.30 -1.39
CA ALA A 287 16.76 16.93 -1.87
C ALA A 287 15.39 16.37 -2.30
N ARG A 288 14.33 16.66 -1.53
CA ARG A 288 12.95 16.20 -1.80
C ARG A 288 12.33 16.82 -3.08
N ARG A 289 12.93 17.88 -3.65
CA ARG A 289 12.53 18.47 -4.94
C ARG A 289 13.12 17.73 -6.14
N GLY A 290 13.97 16.74 -5.93
CA GLY A 290 14.73 16.00 -6.95
C GLY A 290 13.92 15.04 -7.85
N GLY A 291 12.64 15.28 -8.09
CA GLY A 291 11.84 14.51 -9.05
C GLY A 291 11.69 13.02 -8.69
N MET A 292 12.02 12.13 -9.62
CA MET A 292 11.88 10.67 -9.40
C MET A 292 12.85 10.13 -8.34
N GLU A 293 14.04 10.70 -8.21
CA GLU A 293 14.99 10.29 -7.17
C GLU A 293 14.46 10.55 -5.76
N ALA A 294 13.71 11.65 -5.56
CA ALA A 294 13.08 11.95 -4.28
C ALA A 294 12.08 10.89 -3.80
N GLN A 295 11.57 10.04 -4.71
CA GLN A 295 10.74 8.89 -4.31
C GLN A 295 11.55 7.84 -3.55
N GLN A 296 12.85 7.71 -3.85
CA GLN A 296 13.74 6.79 -3.14
C GLN A 296 13.94 7.20 -1.68
N LEU A 297 13.84 8.51 -1.35
CA LEU A 297 13.96 8.99 0.03
C LEU A 297 12.85 8.44 0.93
N ARG A 298 11.60 8.40 0.43
CA ARG A 298 10.51 7.76 1.19
C ARG A 298 10.75 6.27 1.42
N ALA A 299 11.34 5.60 0.43
CA ALA A 299 11.73 4.20 0.57
C ALA A 299 12.89 4.03 1.56
N ALA A 300 13.80 5.00 1.64
CA ALA A 300 14.90 5.02 2.61
C ALA A 300 14.38 5.20 4.04
N ALA A 301 13.47 6.15 4.26
CA ALA A 301 12.85 6.38 5.57
C ALA A 301 12.13 5.13 6.11
N ASN A 302 11.44 4.39 5.23
CA ASN A 302 10.67 3.19 5.59
C ASN A 302 11.55 1.92 5.71
N ALA A 303 12.67 1.83 4.99
CA ALA A 303 13.43 0.60 4.85
C ALA A 303 13.92 -0.01 6.19
N PRO A 304 14.41 0.75 7.18
CA PRO A 304 14.78 0.20 8.49
C PRO A 304 13.60 -0.44 9.22
N ILE A 305 12.42 0.17 9.14
CA ILE A 305 11.20 -0.30 9.83
C ILE A 305 10.71 -1.59 9.20
N GLN A 306 10.44 -1.55 7.90
CA GLN A 306 9.91 -2.69 7.16
C GLN A 306 10.93 -3.84 7.08
N GLY A 307 12.21 -3.50 6.94
CA GLY A 307 13.29 -4.45 6.92
C GLY A 307 13.46 -5.16 8.27
N SER A 308 13.45 -4.43 9.37
CA SER A 308 13.54 -5.02 10.72
C SER A 308 12.34 -5.93 11.03
N SER A 309 11.14 -5.56 10.58
CA SER A 309 9.96 -6.44 10.66
C SER A 309 10.19 -7.76 9.94
N ALA A 310 10.74 -7.71 8.73
CA ALA A 310 11.04 -8.90 7.95
C ALA A 310 12.11 -9.78 8.61
N ASP A 311 13.14 -9.15 9.18
CA ASP A 311 14.23 -9.84 9.86
C ASP A 311 13.73 -10.56 11.13
N ILE A 312 12.93 -9.88 11.97
CA ILE A 312 12.31 -10.45 13.16
C ILE A 312 11.40 -11.64 12.82
N ILE A 313 10.56 -11.48 11.78
CA ILE A 313 9.66 -12.56 11.35
C ILE A 313 10.47 -13.78 10.88
N LYS A 314 11.53 -13.58 10.11
CA LYS A 314 12.39 -14.69 9.66
C LYS A 314 13.06 -15.44 10.82
N VAL A 315 13.55 -14.73 11.82
CA VAL A 315 14.11 -15.35 13.04
C VAL A 315 13.04 -16.12 13.81
N ALA A 316 11.82 -15.60 13.89
CA ALA A 316 10.71 -16.25 14.59
C ALA A 316 10.16 -17.48 13.87
N MET A 317 10.45 -17.66 12.57
CA MET A 317 10.03 -18.82 11.78
C MET A 317 11.00 -20.02 11.88
N VAL A 318 12.18 -19.83 12.44
CA VAL A 318 13.20 -20.86 12.65
C VAL A 318 13.10 -21.40 14.07
#